data_6832d3e2653ea6b6403cb125c98acaa9
#
_entry.id   6832d3e2653ea6b6403cb125c98acaa9
#
_cell.length_a   1.000
_cell.length_b   1.000
_cell.length_c   1.000
_cell.angle_alpha   90.00
_cell.angle_beta   90.00
_cell.angle_gamma   90.00
#
_symmetry.space_group_name_H-M   'P 1'
#
loop_
_entity.id
_entity.type
_entity.pdbx_description
1 polymer ?
#
loop_
_entity_poly.entity_id
_entity_poly.type
_entity_poly.pdbx_seq_one_letter_code
_entity_poly.pdbx_strand_id
1 'polypeptide(L)'
;ALGWRGVFLLGAFVVALVALALYLGVRNTPPGVAWPGGQRGNGLGEVFRNGRLLRVAFLAFAFAGSFLALQTLWAGDYAYHLGLTALEVGNLLFLYSGGAVLGFLVSGYLADRLGTARVLLASALLFALGLLLLLLKALVPAYALLGFFGAFNILTLTQARELVPSHLVGRGTTLVNLFGIGGTFLLQWGVGVAVEALGYALAFGGLLALLLLALGLYLPLLHKSSG
;
A
#
# COMPACT_ATOMS: atom_id res chain seq x y z
N ALA A 1 -10.62 14.21 -31.82
CA ALA A 1 -10.02 13.53 -30.67
C ALA A 1 -10.20 14.40 -29.43
N LEU A 2 -10.83 13.87 -28.41
CA LEU A 2 -10.98 14.52 -27.11
C LEU A 2 -9.55 14.68 -26.53
N GLY A 3 -9.05 15.92 -26.42
CA GLY A 3 -7.78 16.16 -25.77
C GLY A 3 -7.79 15.72 -24.30
N TRP A 4 -6.64 15.81 -23.58
CA TRP A 4 -6.52 15.39 -22.18
C TRP A 4 -7.65 15.94 -21.28
N ARG A 5 -8.13 17.16 -21.53
CA ARG A 5 -9.29 17.76 -20.81
C ARG A 5 -10.57 16.96 -21.00
N GLY A 6 -10.83 16.42 -22.19
CA GLY A 6 -11.99 15.58 -22.46
C GLY A 6 -11.98 14.26 -21.69
N VAL A 7 -10.80 13.67 -21.46
CA VAL A 7 -10.65 12.47 -20.65
C VAL A 7 -11.05 12.75 -19.18
N PHE A 8 -10.61 13.88 -18.62
CA PHE A 8 -11.00 14.29 -17.27
C PHE A 8 -12.51 14.60 -17.16
N LEU A 9 -13.10 15.26 -18.16
CA LEU A 9 -14.54 15.53 -18.17
C LEU A 9 -15.36 14.25 -18.28
N LEU A 10 -14.94 13.29 -19.10
CA LEU A 10 -15.56 11.98 -19.19
C LEU A 10 -15.48 11.22 -17.85
N GLY A 11 -14.29 11.22 -17.22
CA GLY A 11 -14.09 10.62 -15.90
C GLY A 11 -14.99 11.27 -14.84
N ALA A 12 -15.06 12.58 -14.80
CA ALA A 12 -15.94 13.31 -13.88
C ALA A 12 -17.42 12.97 -14.10
N PHE A 13 -17.86 12.87 -15.37
CA PHE A 13 -19.22 12.46 -15.71
C PHE A 13 -19.54 11.04 -15.23
N VAL A 14 -18.65 10.07 -15.48
CA VAL A 14 -18.83 8.69 -15.01
C VAL A 14 -18.90 8.63 -13.48
N VAL A 15 -18.02 9.33 -12.78
CA VAL A 15 -18.05 9.40 -11.31
C VAL A 15 -19.36 10.01 -10.81
N ALA A 16 -19.84 11.08 -11.44
CA ALA A 16 -21.11 11.72 -11.09
C ALA A 16 -22.31 10.76 -11.29
N LEU A 17 -22.33 10.00 -12.38
CA LEU A 17 -23.38 8.99 -12.63
C LEU A 17 -23.34 7.88 -11.57
N VAL A 18 -22.16 7.36 -11.23
CA VAL A 18 -22.02 6.34 -10.19
C VAL A 18 -22.46 6.89 -8.83
N ALA A 19 -22.04 8.11 -8.49
CA ALA A 19 -22.45 8.77 -7.23
C ALA A 19 -23.98 8.94 -7.17
N LEU A 20 -24.63 9.36 -8.26
CA LEU A 20 -26.07 9.48 -8.34
C LEU A 20 -26.76 8.11 -8.19
N ALA A 21 -26.26 7.09 -8.87
CA ALA A 21 -26.80 5.73 -8.77
C ALA A 21 -26.70 5.18 -7.34
N LEU A 22 -25.57 5.42 -6.65
CA LEU A 22 -25.38 5.05 -5.24
C LEU A 22 -26.33 5.84 -4.34
N TYR A 23 -26.46 7.15 -4.54
CA TYR A 23 -27.35 7.99 -3.76
C TYR A 23 -28.83 7.55 -3.86
N LEU A 24 -29.28 7.17 -5.06
CA LEU A 24 -30.66 6.75 -5.30
C LEU A 24 -30.92 5.29 -4.90
N GLY A 25 -29.92 4.40 -5.01
CA GLY A 25 -30.10 2.95 -4.87
C GLY A 25 -29.61 2.35 -3.55
N VAL A 26 -28.67 3.00 -2.87
CA VAL A 26 -28.05 2.45 -1.64
C VAL A 26 -28.70 3.02 -0.39
N ARG A 27 -29.16 2.12 0.49
CA ARG A 27 -29.66 2.48 1.82
C ARG A 27 -28.57 2.22 2.86
N ASN A 28 -28.41 3.12 3.83
CA ASN A 28 -27.38 3.02 4.86
C ASN A 28 -27.59 1.84 5.83
N THR A 29 -28.86 1.39 5.98
CA THR A 29 -29.22 0.26 6.82
C THR A 29 -30.24 -0.64 6.12
N PRO A 30 -30.22 -1.97 6.37
CA PRO A 30 -31.30 -2.85 5.93
C PRO A 30 -32.64 -2.41 6.54
N PRO A 31 -33.76 -2.62 5.82
CA PRO A 31 -35.08 -2.31 6.37
C PRO A 31 -35.32 -3.03 7.70
N GLY A 32 -35.79 -2.32 8.73
CA GLY A 32 -36.11 -2.89 10.05
C GLY A 32 -34.91 -3.06 11.02
N VAL A 33 -33.70 -2.72 10.61
CA VAL A 33 -32.53 -2.73 11.47
C VAL A 33 -32.22 -1.31 11.94
N ALA A 34 -32.25 -1.10 13.27
CA ALA A 34 -31.81 0.18 13.83
C ALA A 34 -30.30 0.35 13.60
N TRP A 35 -29.88 1.57 13.23
CA TRP A 35 -28.45 1.90 13.16
C TRP A 35 -27.82 1.66 14.52
N PRO A 36 -26.79 0.79 14.64
CA PRO A 36 -26.12 0.62 15.92
C PRO A 36 -25.51 1.96 16.30
N GLY A 37 -26.13 2.65 17.28
CA GLY A 37 -25.67 3.92 17.78
C GLY A 37 -24.19 3.82 18.14
N GLY A 38 -23.35 4.64 17.50
CA GLY A 38 -21.92 4.61 17.73
C GLY A 38 -21.63 4.84 19.21
N GLN A 39 -20.97 3.92 19.87
CA GLN A 39 -20.47 4.13 21.22
C GLN A 39 -19.54 5.36 21.19
N ARG A 40 -19.99 6.45 21.79
CA ARG A 40 -19.21 7.68 21.99
C ARG A 40 -18.16 7.41 23.07
N GLY A 41 -17.08 6.74 22.73
CA GLY A 41 -15.96 6.50 23.64
C GLY A 41 -14.69 7.19 23.15
N ASN A 42 -13.72 7.37 24.05
CA ASN A 42 -12.37 7.90 23.77
C ASN A 42 -11.51 6.96 22.88
N GLY A 43 -12.12 6.25 21.93
CA GLY A 43 -11.50 5.20 21.14
C GLY A 43 -10.29 5.62 20.27
N LEU A 44 -10.07 6.92 20.05
CA LEU A 44 -8.84 7.40 19.40
C LEU A 44 -7.63 7.18 20.31
N GLY A 45 -7.70 7.53 21.59
CA GLY A 45 -6.62 7.31 22.56
C GLY A 45 -6.27 5.83 22.72
N GLU A 46 -7.28 4.95 22.67
CA GLU A 46 -7.09 3.51 22.77
C GLU A 46 -6.35 2.95 21.54
N VAL A 47 -6.73 3.40 20.34
CA VAL A 47 -6.09 3.00 19.08
C VAL A 47 -4.63 3.45 19.04
N PHE A 48 -4.32 4.69 19.46
CA PHE A 48 -2.94 5.20 19.53
C PHE A 48 -2.09 4.56 20.62
N ARG A 49 -2.69 4.00 21.67
CA ARG A 49 -1.98 3.25 22.71
C ARG A 49 -1.72 1.78 22.35
N ASN A 50 -2.35 1.27 21.32
CA ASN A 50 -2.15 -0.09 20.88
C ASN A 50 -0.80 -0.23 20.12
N GLY A 51 0.26 -0.60 20.84
CA GLY A 51 1.59 -0.76 20.27
C GLY A 51 1.70 -1.80 19.16
N ARG A 52 0.81 -2.82 19.14
CA ARG A 52 0.75 -3.81 18.04
C ARG A 52 0.23 -3.15 16.77
N LEU A 53 -0.83 -2.37 16.89
CA LEU A 53 -1.42 -1.64 15.77
C LEU A 53 -0.45 -0.59 15.21
N LEU A 54 0.30 0.11 16.07
CA LEU A 54 1.30 1.08 15.64
C LEU A 54 2.45 0.43 14.84
N ARG A 55 2.84 -0.80 15.17
CA ARG A 55 3.83 -1.55 14.37
C ARG A 55 3.30 -1.89 12.97
N VAL A 56 2.04 -2.27 12.86
CA VAL A 56 1.38 -2.50 11.57
C VAL A 56 1.23 -1.17 10.80
N ALA A 57 0.88 -0.08 11.48
CA ALA A 57 0.81 1.24 10.87
C ALA A 57 2.18 1.69 10.32
N PHE A 58 3.27 1.48 11.07
CA PHE A 58 4.60 1.80 10.59
C PHE A 58 5.03 0.89 9.41
N LEU A 59 4.65 -0.39 9.42
CA LEU A 59 4.84 -1.26 8.26
C LEU A 59 4.05 -0.76 7.05
N ALA A 60 2.80 -0.33 7.24
CA ALA A 60 2.00 0.27 6.16
C ALA A 60 2.66 1.55 5.61
N PHE A 61 3.21 2.41 6.48
CA PHE A 61 3.97 3.59 6.08
C PHE A 61 5.13 3.23 5.15
N ALA A 62 5.97 2.27 5.56
CA ALA A 62 7.13 1.87 4.78
C ALA A 62 6.76 1.06 3.53
N PHE A 63 5.88 0.08 3.65
CA PHE A 63 5.57 -0.87 2.59
C PHE A 63 4.61 -0.26 1.54
N ALA A 64 3.42 0.18 1.96
CA ALA A 64 2.46 0.82 1.05
C ALA A 64 3.03 2.13 0.49
N GLY A 65 3.72 2.91 1.34
CA GLY A 65 4.36 4.15 0.93
C GLY A 65 5.41 3.94 -0.15
N SER A 66 6.32 2.97 0.02
CA SER A 66 7.33 2.65 -1.00
C SER A 66 6.72 2.09 -2.28
N PHE A 67 5.73 1.17 -2.15
CA PHE A 67 5.04 0.60 -3.29
C PHE A 67 4.40 1.68 -4.16
N LEU A 68 3.60 2.57 -3.58
CA LEU A 68 2.90 3.61 -4.32
C LEU A 68 3.86 4.71 -4.83
N ALA A 69 4.87 5.11 -4.06
CA ALA A 69 5.85 6.09 -4.51
C ALA A 69 6.62 5.61 -5.75
N LEU A 70 7.01 4.33 -5.78
CA LEU A 70 7.65 3.74 -6.95
C LEU A 70 6.67 3.60 -8.11
N GLN A 71 5.47 3.06 -7.89
CA GLN A 71 4.49 2.82 -8.94
C GLN A 71 4.07 4.09 -9.66
N THR A 72 3.89 5.18 -8.92
CA THR A 72 3.31 6.42 -9.49
C THR A 72 4.35 7.34 -10.13
N LEU A 73 5.61 7.27 -9.69
CA LEU A 73 6.62 8.23 -10.16
C LEU A 73 8.01 7.58 -10.34
N TRP A 74 8.61 7.08 -9.26
CA TRP A 74 10.05 6.86 -9.22
C TRP A 74 10.53 5.64 -10.02
N ALA A 75 9.69 4.62 -10.22
CA ALA A 75 10.08 3.49 -11.07
C ALA A 75 10.24 3.92 -12.53
N GLY A 76 9.30 4.71 -13.06
CA GLY A 76 9.41 5.22 -14.44
C GLY A 76 10.58 6.18 -14.61
N ASP A 77 10.75 7.12 -13.69
CA ASP A 77 11.81 8.12 -13.72
C ASP A 77 13.21 7.47 -13.66
N TYR A 78 13.39 6.46 -12.78
CA TYR A 78 14.63 5.70 -12.70
C TYR A 78 14.95 4.95 -13.99
N ALA A 79 13.96 4.34 -14.63
CA ALA A 79 14.17 3.64 -15.88
C ALA A 79 14.61 4.61 -17.01
N TYR A 80 14.02 5.80 -17.07
CA TYR A 80 14.48 6.85 -17.97
C TYR A 80 15.90 7.31 -17.64
N HIS A 81 16.25 7.48 -16.38
CA HIS A 81 17.59 7.84 -15.93
C HIS A 81 18.65 6.81 -16.37
N LEU A 82 18.29 5.54 -16.47
CA LEU A 82 19.16 4.48 -17.00
C LEU A 82 19.27 4.46 -18.52
N GLY A 83 18.61 5.39 -19.22
CA GLY A 83 18.68 5.54 -20.67
C GLY A 83 17.71 4.66 -21.45
N LEU A 84 16.71 4.07 -20.79
CA LEU A 84 15.71 3.25 -21.47
C LEU A 84 14.77 4.13 -22.32
N THR A 85 14.34 3.58 -23.44
CA THR A 85 13.36 4.21 -24.34
C THR A 85 11.97 4.25 -23.69
N ALA A 86 11.10 5.13 -24.18
CA ALA A 86 9.71 5.23 -23.69
C ALA A 86 8.95 3.90 -23.79
N LEU A 87 9.23 3.07 -24.81
CA LEU A 87 8.61 1.76 -24.97
C LEU A 87 9.10 0.77 -23.88
N GLU A 88 10.40 0.74 -23.62
CA GLU A 88 10.97 -0.13 -22.57
C GLU A 88 10.48 0.26 -21.19
N VAL A 89 10.43 1.56 -20.88
CA VAL A 89 9.86 2.08 -19.64
C VAL A 89 8.38 1.69 -19.53
N GLY A 90 7.61 1.87 -20.60
CA GLY A 90 6.19 1.47 -20.66
C GLY A 90 6.00 -0.02 -20.37
N ASN A 91 6.85 -0.90 -20.95
CA ASN A 91 6.81 -2.34 -20.71
C ASN A 91 7.12 -2.71 -19.25
N LEU A 92 8.11 -2.05 -18.63
CA LEU A 92 8.43 -2.26 -17.22
C LEU A 92 7.29 -1.79 -16.31
N LEU A 93 6.70 -0.63 -16.56
CA LEU A 93 5.56 -0.13 -15.80
C LEU A 93 4.30 -0.98 -16.01
N PHE A 94 4.11 -1.54 -17.19
CA PHE A 94 3.04 -2.51 -17.45
C PHE A 94 3.27 -3.80 -16.64
N LEU A 95 4.50 -4.31 -16.59
CA LEU A 95 4.86 -5.47 -15.77
C LEU A 95 4.61 -5.21 -14.28
N TYR A 96 5.01 -4.02 -13.78
CA TYR A 96 4.75 -3.61 -12.41
C TYR A 96 3.25 -3.57 -12.11
N SER A 97 2.48 -2.85 -12.91
CA SER A 97 1.05 -2.64 -12.69
C SER A 97 0.24 -3.92 -12.91
N GLY A 98 0.57 -4.71 -13.93
CA GLY A 98 -0.03 -6.02 -14.16
C GLY A 98 0.25 -7.00 -13.02
N GLY A 99 1.49 -7.01 -12.54
CA GLY A 99 1.88 -7.75 -11.34
C GLY A 99 1.06 -7.32 -10.11
N ALA A 100 0.86 -6.02 -9.93
CA ALA A 100 0.06 -5.49 -8.82
C ALA A 100 -1.41 -5.94 -8.89
N VAL A 101 -2.03 -5.93 -10.06
CA VAL A 101 -3.40 -6.44 -10.24
C VAL A 101 -3.49 -7.91 -9.82
N LEU A 102 -2.57 -8.75 -10.28
CA LEU A 102 -2.53 -10.16 -9.91
C LEU A 102 -2.27 -10.33 -8.40
N GLY A 103 -1.36 -9.54 -7.83
CA GLY A 103 -1.06 -9.54 -6.41
C GLY A 103 -2.29 -9.21 -5.55
N PHE A 104 -3.05 -8.17 -5.90
CA PHE A 104 -4.30 -7.83 -5.21
C PHE A 104 -5.32 -8.96 -5.25
N LEU A 105 -5.50 -9.62 -6.39
CA LEU A 105 -6.44 -10.75 -6.54
C LEU A 105 -6.05 -11.96 -5.69
N VAL A 106 -4.76 -12.22 -5.54
CA VAL A 106 -4.25 -13.43 -4.87
C VAL A 106 -4.01 -13.20 -3.37
N SER A 107 -3.75 -11.96 -2.94
CA SER A 107 -3.35 -11.63 -1.56
C SER A 107 -4.34 -12.09 -0.52
N GLY A 108 -5.65 -11.86 -0.72
CA GLY A 108 -6.70 -12.28 0.19
C GLY A 108 -6.77 -13.79 0.34
N TYR A 109 -6.77 -14.52 -0.78
CA TYR A 109 -6.81 -15.99 -0.79
C TYR A 109 -5.62 -16.60 -0.02
N LEU A 110 -4.41 -16.07 -0.22
CA LEU A 110 -3.24 -16.53 0.51
C LEU A 110 -3.31 -16.19 2.00
N ALA A 111 -3.80 -14.99 2.33
CA ALA A 111 -3.97 -14.58 3.72
C ALA A 111 -4.95 -15.49 4.48
N ASP A 112 -6.07 -15.87 3.84
CA ASP A 112 -7.07 -16.77 4.42
C ASP A 112 -6.50 -18.19 4.67
N ARG A 113 -5.60 -18.66 3.80
CA ARG A 113 -5.02 -20.01 3.92
C ARG A 113 -3.80 -20.10 4.82
N LEU A 114 -2.93 -19.12 4.78
CA LEU A 114 -1.61 -19.16 5.43
C LEU A 114 -1.52 -18.24 6.66
N GLY A 115 -2.55 -17.42 6.88
CA GLY A 115 -2.61 -16.38 7.91
C GLY A 115 -2.03 -15.06 7.46
N THR A 116 -2.78 -13.97 7.74
CA THR A 116 -2.48 -12.60 7.31
C THR A 116 -1.05 -12.17 7.67
N ALA A 117 -0.63 -12.42 8.90
CA ALA A 117 0.68 -11.97 9.40
C ALA A 117 1.86 -12.62 8.67
N ARG A 118 1.76 -13.92 8.35
CA ARG A 118 2.82 -14.66 7.64
C ARG A 118 2.92 -14.22 6.18
N VAL A 119 1.77 -14.07 5.52
CA VAL A 119 1.72 -13.63 4.12
C VAL A 119 2.23 -12.19 4.00
N LEU A 120 1.86 -11.31 4.91
CA LEU A 120 2.32 -9.93 4.95
C LEU A 120 3.85 -9.85 5.14
N LEU A 121 4.42 -10.65 6.06
CA LEU A 121 5.86 -10.73 6.24
C LEU A 121 6.57 -11.22 4.98
N ALA A 122 6.12 -12.35 4.42
CA ALA A 122 6.73 -12.95 3.24
C ALA A 122 6.70 -12.00 2.04
N SER A 123 5.55 -11.36 1.80
CA SER A 123 5.39 -10.40 0.70
C SER A 123 6.27 -9.16 0.87
N ALA A 124 6.38 -8.62 2.08
CA ALA A 124 7.23 -7.47 2.34
C ALA A 124 8.74 -7.81 2.19
N LEU A 125 9.15 -9.03 2.55
CA LEU A 125 10.53 -9.53 2.30
C LEU A 125 10.80 -9.70 0.79
N LEU A 126 9.83 -10.22 0.03
CA LEU A 126 9.97 -10.36 -1.43
C LEU A 126 9.92 -9.01 -2.15
N PHE A 127 9.19 -8.04 -1.61
CA PHE A 127 9.25 -6.65 -2.07
C PHE A 127 10.62 -6.02 -1.75
N ALA A 128 11.19 -6.27 -0.57
CA ALA A 128 12.54 -5.83 -0.22
C ALA A 128 13.60 -6.45 -1.15
N LEU A 129 13.44 -7.72 -1.54
CA LEU A 129 14.26 -8.35 -2.58
C LEU A 129 14.10 -7.63 -3.91
N GLY A 130 12.88 -7.24 -4.29
CA GLY A 130 12.62 -6.41 -5.48
C GLY A 130 13.37 -5.09 -5.44
N LEU A 131 13.41 -4.39 -4.30
CA LEU A 131 14.20 -3.17 -4.11
C LEU A 131 15.72 -3.44 -4.25
N LEU A 132 16.20 -4.55 -3.70
CA LEU A 132 17.60 -4.95 -3.85
C LEU A 132 17.94 -5.22 -5.32
N LEU A 133 17.10 -5.95 -6.05
CA LEU A 133 17.28 -6.21 -7.47
C LEU A 133 17.24 -4.91 -8.31
N LEU A 134 16.41 -3.93 -7.88
CA LEU A 134 16.38 -2.62 -8.52
C LEU A 134 17.72 -1.89 -8.35
N LEU A 135 18.32 -1.94 -7.16
CA LEU A 135 19.66 -1.40 -6.89
C LEU A 135 20.74 -2.11 -7.70
N LEU A 136 20.60 -3.41 -7.93
CA LEU A 136 21.50 -4.22 -8.77
C LEU A 136 21.22 -4.06 -10.27
N LYS A 137 20.28 -3.19 -10.67
CA LYS A 137 19.86 -2.92 -12.04
C LYS A 137 19.27 -4.16 -12.77
N ALA A 138 18.82 -5.17 -12.04
CA ALA A 138 18.09 -6.30 -12.58
C ALA A 138 16.60 -5.91 -12.75
N LEU A 139 16.31 -5.08 -13.76
CA LEU A 139 15.05 -4.34 -13.87
C LEU A 139 13.83 -5.25 -14.01
N VAL A 140 13.86 -6.22 -14.92
CA VAL A 140 12.69 -7.09 -15.19
C VAL A 140 12.25 -7.85 -13.94
N PRO A 141 13.10 -8.64 -13.25
CA PRO A 141 12.69 -9.30 -12.01
C PRO A 141 12.38 -8.32 -10.89
N ALA A 142 13.05 -7.15 -10.81
CA ALA A 142 12.74 -6.13 -9.83
C ALA A 142 11.30 -5.62 -9.98
N TYR A 143 10.90 -5.19 -11.18
CA TYR A 143 9.56 -4.67 -11.44
C TYR A 143 8.47 -5.72 -11.25
N ALA A 144 8.75 -6.96 -11.61
CA ALA A 144 7.83 -8.09 -11.37
C ALA A 144 7.58 -8.30 -9.87
N LEU A 145 8.66 -8.39 -9.07
CA LEU A 145 8.55 -8.59 -7.62
C LEU A 145 7.91 -7.37 -6.93
N LEU A 146 8.35 -6.17 -7.27
CA LEU A 146 7.83 -4.93 -6.70
C LEU A 146 6.33 -4.77 -7.00
N GLY A 147 5.90 -5.05 -8.22
CA GLY A 147 4.50 -5.00 -8.58
C GLY A 147 3.69 -6.06 -7.84
N PHE A 148 4.00 -7.33 -8.05
CA PHE A 148 3.21 -8.44 -7.52
C PHE A 148 3.16 -8.44 -5.98
N PHE A 149 4.31 -8.44 -5.31
CA PHE A 149 4.34 -8.50 -3.85
C PHE A 149 4.04 -7.15 -3.19
N GLY A 150 4.28 -6.04 -3.87
CA GLY A 150 3.92 -4.72 -3.39
C GLY A 150 2.42 -4.57 -3.14
N ALA A 151 1.57 -5.18 -3.98
CA ALA A 151 0.11 -5.17 -3.83
C ALA A 151 -0.38 -5.79 -2.52
N PHE A 152 0.41 -6.68 -1.91
CA PHE A 152 0.08 -7.31 -0.62
C PHE A 152 0.09 -6.32 0.57
N ASN A 153 0.53 -5.08 0.36
CA ASN A 153 0.45 -4.04 1.38
C ASN A 153 -0.97 -3.83 1.92
N ILE A 154 -2.01 -4.14 1.11
CA ILE A 154 -3.43 -4.07 1.53
C ILE A 154 -3.73 -4.94 2.75
N LEU A 155 -2.98 -6.01 2.95
CA LEU A 155 -3.12 -6.91 4.11
C LEU A 155 -2.79 -6.21 5.45
N THR A 156 -2.11 -5.07 5.44
CA THR A 156 -1.93 -4.25 6.64
C THR A 156 -3.27 -3.79 7.21
N LEU A 157 -4.26 -3.50 6.35
CA LEU A 157 -5.62 -3.14 6.78
C LEU A 157 -6.38 -4.35 7.33
N THR A 158 -6.20 -5.54 6.74
CA THR A 158 -6.77 -6.79 7.26
C THR A 158 -6.20 -7.08 8.64
N GLN A 159 -4.89 -6.99 8.81
CA GLN A 159 -4.26 -7.21 10.10
C GLN A 159 -4.64 -6.17 11.15
N ALA A 160 -4.86 -4.91 10.76
CA ALA A 160 -5.38 -3.90 11.67
C ALA A 160 -6.73 -4.31 12.30
N ARG A 161 -7.61 -4.95 11.51
CA ARG A 161 -8.90 -5.46 12.00
C ARG A 161 -8.74 -6.58 13.01
N GLU A 162 -7.76 -7.45 12.83
CA GLU A 162 -7.45 -8.58 13.73
C GLU A 162 -6.88 -8.13 15.08
N LEU A 163 -6.29 -6.93 15.15
CA LEU A 163 -5.59 -6.41 16.33
C LEU A 163 -6.44 -5.51 17.24
N VAL A 164 -7.67 -5.21 16.85
CA VAL A 164 -8.55 -4.33 17.61
C VAL A 164 -9.92 -4.98 17.85
N PRO A 165 -10.61 -4.64 18.96
CA PRO A 165 -11.98 -5.07 19.19
C PRO A 165 -12.92 -4.57 18.08
N SER A 166 -14.05 -5.27 17.87
CA SER A 166 -14.99 -5.01 16.78
C SER A 166 -15.49 -3.55 16.71
N HIS A 167 -15.71 -2.92 17.87
CA HIS A 167 -16.15 -1.52 17.96
C HIS A 167 -15.07 -0.48 17.59
N LEU A 168 -13.78 -0.89 17.49
CA LEU A 168 -12.66 -0.04 17.11
C LEU A 168 -12.13 -0.34 15.69
N VAL A 169 -12.67 -1.32 14.98
CA VAL A 169 -12.18 -1.74 13.65
C VAL A 169 -12.08 -0.56 12.69
N GLY A 170 -13.11 0.27 12.59
CA GLY A 170 -13.07 1.45 11.73
C GLY A 170 -11.93 2.42 12.07
N ARG A 171 -11.70 2.70 13.36
CA ARG A 171 -10.64 3.61 13.81
C ARG A 171 -9.25 2.99 13.63
N GLY A 172 -9.11 1.69 13.91
CA GLY A 172 -7.85 0.98 13.73
C GLY A 172 -7.42 0.92 12.26
N THR A 173 -8.34 0.58 11.37
CA THR A 173 -8.06 0.57 9.93
C THR A 173 -7.78 1.97 9.38
N THR A 174 -8.50 3.00 9.87
CA THR A 174 -8.24 4.39 9.48
C THR A 174 -6.84 4.85 9.90
N LEU A 175 -6.38 4.49 11.12
CA LEU A 175 -5.03 4.83 11.56
C LEU A 175 -3.97 4.20 10.64
N VAL A 176 -4.09 2.89 10.36
CA VAL A 176 -3.13 2.20 9.49
C VAL A 176 -3.15 2.76 8.06
N ASN A 177 -4.35 3.06 7.53
CA ASN A 177 -4.49 3.67 6.21
C ASN A 177 -3.88 5.09 6.16
N LEU A 178 -4.06 5.88 7.22
CA LEU A 178 -3.44 7.21 7.34
C LEU A 178 -1.91 7.14 7.27
N PHE A 179 -1.31 6.15 7.93
CA PHE A 179 0.12 5.91 7.84
C PHE A 179 0.54 5.47 6.44
N GLY A 180 -0.21 4.59 5.78
CA GLY A 180 0.06 4.16 4.39
C GLY A 180 0.02 5.33 3.39
N ILE A 181 -1.04 6.14 3.44
CA ILE A 181 -1.19 7.32 2.58
C ILE A 181 -0.16 8.39 2.93
N GLY A 182 0.04 8.67 4.22
CA GLY A 182 1.08 9.60 4.70
C GLY A 182 2.47 9.15 4.29
N GLY A 183 2.73 7.83 4.35
CA GLY A 183 3.95 7.21 3.85
C GLY A 183 4.14 7.45 2.35
N THR A 184 3.11 7.26 1.54
CA THR A 184 3.17 7.53 0.10
C THR A 184 3.60 8.96 -0.18
N PHE A 185 2.95 9.94 0.46
CA PHE A 185 3.26 11.35 0.29
C PHE A 185 4.70 11.67 0.73
N LEU A 186 5.08 11.26 1.94
CA LEU A 186 6.39 11.59 2.51
C LEU A 186 7.53 10.87 1.78
N LEU A 187 7.35 9.60 1.40
CA LEU A 187 8.38 8.86 0.69
C LEU A 187 8.50 9.29 -0.76
N GLN A 188 7.40 9.65 -1.42
CA GLN A 188 7.44 10.18 -2.78
C GLN A 188 8.22 11.50 -2.84
N TRP A 189 7.97 12.42 -1.90
CA TRP A 189 8.70 13.66 -1.77
C TRP A 189 10.14 13.43 -1.30
N GLY A 190 10.33 12.61 -0.26
CA GLY A 190 11.64 12.34 0.33
C GLY A 190 12.60 11.63 -0.62
N VAL A 191 12.11 10.70 -1.45
CA VAL A 191 12.91 10.09 -2.52
C VAL A 191 13.36 11.14 -3.51
N GLY A 192 12.50 12.13 -3.88
CA GLY A 192 12.89 13.22 -4.76
C GLY A 192 14.06 14.02 -4.21
N VAL A 193 13.97 14.45 -2.97
CA VAL A 193 15.05 15.16 -2.29
C VAL A 193 16.33 14.32 -2.22
N ALA A 194 16.18 13.03 -1.91
CA ALA A 194 17.32 12.12 -1.81
C ALA A 194 17.96 11.85 -3.19
N VAL A 195 17.17 11.70 -4.25
CA VAL A 195 17.68 11.50 -5.62
C VAL A 195 18.48 12.73 -6.07
N GLU A 196 17.96 13.93 -5.83
CA GLU A 196 18.64 15.17 -6.19
C GLU A 196 19.96 15.36 -5.42
N ALA A 197 19.98 15.05 -4.12
CA ALA A 197 21.14 15.27 -3.26
C ALA A 197 22.16 14.12 -3.31
N LEU A 198 21.73 12.87 -3.44
CA LEU A 198 22.55 11.67 -3.18
C LEU A 198 22.48 10.62 -4.32
N GLY A 199 21.57 10.81 -5.27
CA GLY A 199 21.33 9.89 -6.37
C GLY A 199 20.41 8.70 -6.02
N TYR A 200 19.96 7.98 -7.06
CA TYR A 200 18.98 6.89 -6.96
C TYR A 200 19.42 5.74 -6.05
N ALA A 201 20.69 5.36 -6.08
CA ALA A 201 21.17 4.23 -5.30
C ALA A 201 20.97 4.45 -3.79
N LEU A 202 21.31 5.64 -3.28
CA LEU A 202 21.12 5.97 -1.86
C LEU A 202 19.64 6.23 -1.55
N ALA A 203 18.88 6.84 -2.44
CA ALA A 203 17.45 7.05 -2.25
C ALA A 203 16.69 5.72 -2.13
N PHE A 204 16.90 4.78 -3.04
CA PHE A 204 16.26 3.45 -2.99
C PHE A 204 16.84 2.55 -1.90
N GLY A 205 18.13 2.70 -1.59
CA GLY A 205 18.74 2.09 -0.41
C GLY A 205 18.07 2.54 0.89
N GLY A 206 17.69 3.81 0.98
CA GLY A 206 16.90 4.37 2.07
C GLY A 206 15.51 3.75 2.20
N LEU A 207 14.79 3.53 1.08
CA LEU A 207 13.51 2.81 1.09
C LEU A 207 13.68 1.37 1.59
N LEU A 208 14.71 0.68 1.11
CA LEU A 208 15.02 -0.69 1.55
C LEU A 208 15.34 -0.73 3.06
N ALA A 209 16.19 0.17 3.55
CA ALA A 209 16.53 0.26 4.96
C ALA A 209 15.30 0.55 5.85
N LEU A 210 14.45 1.49 5.42
CA LEU A 210 13.21 1.82 6.11
C LEU A 210 12.25 0.61 6.17
N LEU A 211 12.11 -0.12 5.08
CA LEU A 211 11.26 -1.32 5.05
C LEU A 211 11.81 -2.42 5.95
N LEU A 212 13.12 -2.66 5.93
CA LEU A 212 13.77 -3.65 6.82
C LEU A 212 13.62 -3.26 8.30
N LEU A 213 13.74 -1.97 8.63
CA LEU A 213 13.45 -1.48 9.98
C LEU A 213 12.00 -1.75 10.38
N ALA A 214 11.06 -1.44 9.50
CA ALA A 214 9.63 -1.68 9.75
C ALA A 214 9.34 -3.18 9.93
N LEU A 215 9.96 -4.05 9.15
CA LEU A 215 9.88 -5.50 9.31
C LEU A 215 10.46 -5.98 10.64
N GLY A 216 11.61 -5.44 11.06
CA GLY A 216 12.20 -5.73 12.36
C GLY A 216 11.28 -5.39 13.52
N LEU A 217 10.59 -4.25 13.45
CA LEU A 217 9.59 -3.84 14.44
C LEU A 217 8.31 -4.70 14.39
N TYR A 218 8.00 -5.28 13.22
CA TYR A 218 6.84 -6.11 13.00
C TYR A 218 7.01 -7.56 13.50
N LEU A 219 8.22 -8.14 13.40
CA LEU A 219 8.52 -9.54 13.76
C LEU A 219 7.96 -10.02 15.11
N PRO A 220 7.99 -9.23 16.22
CA PRO A 220 7.45 -9.68 17.50
C PRO A 220 5.94 -9.95 17.49
N LEU A 221 5.20 -9.53 16.46
CA LEU A 221 3.78 -9.82 16.34
C LEU A 221 3.51 -11.28 15.94
N LEU A 222 4.47 -11.92 15.25
CA LEU A 222 4.34 -13.30 14.76
C LEU A 222 4.38 -14.33 15.91
N HIS A 223 5.18 -14.06 16.94
CA HIS A 223 5.35 -14.98 18.06
C HIS A 223 4.13 -15.06 19.01
N LYS A 224 3.20 -14.09 18.93
CA LYS A 224 2.02 -14.02 19.80
C LYS A 224 0.72 -14.52 19.16
N SER A 225 0.75 -14.94 17.90
CA SER A 225 -0.41 -15.53 17.20
C SER A 225 -0.47 -17.06 17.30
N SER A 226 0.48 -17.68 17.99
CA SER A 226 0.61 -19.15 18.11
C SER A 226 0.21 -19.70 19.50
N GLY A 227 -0.49 -18.90 20.34
CA GLY A 227 -0.97 -19.32 21.65
C GLY A 227 -2.45 -19.09 21.83
#